data_8b50231bada3c76223aee4761d70375b
#
_entry.id   8b50231bada3c76223aee4761d70375b
#
_cell.length_a   1.000
_cell.length_b   1.000
_cell.length_c   1.000
_cell.angle_alpha   90.00
_cell.angle_beta   90.00
_cell.angle_gamma   90.00
#
_symmetry.space_group_name_H-M   'P 1'
#
loop_
_entity.id
_entity.type
_entity.pdbx_description
1 polymer ?
#
loop_
_entity_poly.entity_id
_entity_poly.type
_entity_poly.pdbx_seq_one_letter_code
_entity_poly.pdbx_strand_id
1 'polypeptide(L)' 'MTLELRLEKSLKRGLEHFSKEKERIIVEIEKAKEENNEIEIMKAKDRLSLVNLIIEDKKAMLNLLK' A
#
# COMPACT_ATOMS: atom_id res chain seq x y z
N MET A 1 -25.79 0.58 12.23
CA MET A 1 -24.82 0.60 11.13
C MET A 1 -25.03 -0.60 10.22
N THR A 2 -25.09 -0.39 8.93
CA THR A 2 -25.17 -1.48 7.97
C THR A 2 -23.80 -2.16 7.82
N LEU A 3 -23.82 -3.41 7.37
CA LEU A 3 -22.59 -4.16 7.07
C LEU A 3 -21.75 -3.44 6.01
N GLU A 4 -22.40 -2.89 4.98
CA GLU A 4 -21.75 -2.13 3.92
C GLU A 4 -20.98 -0.92 4.44
N LEU A 5 -21.55 -0.20 5.39
CA LEU A 5 -20.91 0.95 6.00
C LEU A 5 -19.66 0.55 6.80
N ARG A 6 -19.73 -0.59 7.49
CA ARG A 6 -18.59 -1.14 8.23
C ARG A 6 -17.46 -1.55 7.27
N LEU A 7 -17.80 -2.21 6.18
CA LEU A 7 -16.84 -2.60 5.15
C LEU A 7 -16.17 -1.38 4.54
N GLU A 8 -16.95 -0.36 4.20
CA GLU A 8 -16.42 0.88 3.66
C GLU A 8 -15.40 1.54 4.59
N LYS A 9 -15.73 1.65 5.87
CA LYS A 9 -14.81 2.21 6.86
C LYS A 9 -13.54 1.39 7.00
N SER A 10 -13.69 0.08 7.04
CA SER A 10 -12.54 -0.84 7.14
C SER A 10 -11.63 -0.70 5.93
N LEU A 11 -12.19 -0.65 4.73
CA LEU A 11 -11.43 -0.48 3.49
C LEU A 11 -10.70 0.87 3.45
N LYS A 12 -11.35 1.94 3.87
CA LYS A 12 -10.73 3.27 3.93
C LYS A 12 -9.56 3.32 4.91
N ARG A 13 -9.71 2.69 6.08
CA ARG A 13 -8.62 2.60 7.06
C ARG A 13 -7.44 1.80 6.49
N GLY A 14 -7.73 0.70 5.82
CA GLY A 14 -6.70 -0.09 5.17
C GLY A 14 -5.97 0.69 4.09
N LEU A 15 -6.70 1.45 3.28
CA LEU A 15 -6.09 2.30 2.25
C LEU A 15 -5.17 3.35 2.86
N GLU A 16 -5.59 3.99 3.94
CA GLU A 16 -4.77 4.97 4.64
C GLU A 16 -3.50 4.35 5.19
N HIS A 17 -3.62 3.18 5.83
CA HIS A 17 -2.48 2.44 6.36
C HIS A 17 -1.49 2.07 5.27
N PHE A 18 -1.96 1.48 4.17
CA PHE A 18 -1.08 1.03 3.09
C PHE A 18 -0.52 2.18 2.26
N SER A 19 -1.22 3.31 2.20
CA SER A 19 -0.67 4.53 1.58
C SER A 19 0.54 5.05 2.35
N LYS A 20 0.49 5.00 3.68
CA LYS A 20 1.63 5.36 4.53
C LYS A 20 2.79 4.36 4.38
N GLU A 21 2.48 3.07 4.30
CA GLU A 21 3.48 2.04 4.06
C GLU A 21 4.16 2.24 2.71
N LYS A 22 3.40 2.58 1.69
CA LYS A 22 3.95 2.89 0.37
C LYS A 22 4.97 4.02 0.44
N GLU A 23 4.65 5.10 1.13
CA GLU A 23 5.56 6.23 1.30
C GLU A 23 6.85 5.83 2.02
N ARG A 24 6.74 5.01 3.06
CA ARG A 24 7.92 4.49 3.78
C ARG A 24 8.82 3.66 2.86
N ILE A 25 8.22 2.80 2.05
CA ILE A 25 8.99 1.95 1.13
C ILE A 25 9.70 2.80 0.09
N ILE A 26 9.06 3.84 -0.42
CA ILE A 26 9.69 4.77 -1.38
C ILE A 26 10.91 5.43 -0.76
N VAL A 27 10.82 5.87 0.49
CA VAL A 27 11.95 6.46 1.22
C VAL A 27 13.07 5.43 1.40
N GLU A 28 12.73 4.19 1.73
CA GLU A 28 13.72 3.10 1.84
C GLU A 28 14.44 2.84 0.53
N ILE A 29 13.72 2.88 -0.60
CA ILE A 29 14.30 2.71 -1.93
C ILE A 29 15.30 3.82 -2.21
N GLU A 30 14.93 5.07 -1.96
CA GLU A 30 15.81 6.23 -2.17
C GLU A 30 17.08 6.12 -1.33
N LYS A 31 16.94 5.73 -0.07
CA LYS A 31 18.06 5.54 0.82
C LYS A 31 18.97 4.41 0.35
N ALA A 32 18.39 3.29 -0.08
CA ALA A 32 19.16 2.17 -0.60
C ALA A 32 19.91 2.54 -1.89
N LYS A 33 19.31 3.39 -2.73
CA LYS A 33 19.98 3.91 -3.93
C LYS A 33 21.19 4.76 -3.58
N GLU A 34 21.07 5.62 -2.57
CA GLU A 34 22.20 6.44 -2.10
C GLU A 34 23.33 5.58 -1.56
N GLU A 35 23.02 4.45 -0.95
CA GLU A 35 23.98 3.51 -0.41
C GLU A 35 24.49 2.51 -1.45
N ASN A 36 23.97 2.54 -2.68
CA ASN A 36 24.26 1.59 -3.75
C ASN A 36 23.99 0.14 -3.33
N ASN A 37 22.96 -0.08 -2.53
CA ASN A 37 22.61 -1.41 -2.02
C ASN A 37 21.53 -2.04 -2.91
N GLU A 38 21.95 -2.74 -3.95
CA GLU A 38 21.06 -3.34 -4.94
C GLU A 38 20.10 -4.38 -4.35
N ILE A 39 20.56 -5.16 -3.36
CA ILE A 39 19.74 -6.18 -2.71
C ILE A 39 18.57 -5.53 -1.97
N GLU A 40 18.84 -4.48 -1.22
CA GLU A 40 17.81 -3.74 -0.50
C GLU A 40 16.84 -3.03 -1.46
N ILE A 41 17.34 -2.51 -2.57
CA ILE A 41 16.48 -1.91 -3.60
C ILE A 41 15.51 -2.96 -4.15
N MET A 42 15.99 -4.16 -4.49
CA MET A 42 15.14 -5.24 -4.98
C MET A 42 14.07 -5.66 -3.97
N LYS A 43 14.47 -5.86 -2.71
CA LYS A 43 13.54 -6.24 -1.65
C LYS A 43 12.46 -5.18 -1.44
N ALA A 44 12.85 -3.92 -1.43
CA ALA A 44 11.92 -2.82 -1.25
C ALA A 44 10.96 -2.68 -2.43
N LYS A 45 11.45 -2.87 -3.66
CA LYS A 45 10.59 -2.84 -4.86
C LYS A 45 9.57 -3.98 -4.85
N ASP A 46 9.95 -5.17 -4.41
CA ASP A 46 9.03 -6.30 -4.29
C ASP A 46 7.92 -5.98 -3.28
N ARG A 47 8.27 -5.42 -2.13
CA ARG A 47 7.28 -4.99 -1.13
C ARG A 47 6.36 -3.90 -1.68
N LEU A 48 6.92 -2.97 -2.43
CA LEU A 48 6.13 -1.89 -3.05
C LEU A 48 5.09 -2.47 -4.02
N SER A 49 5.48 -3.44 -4.83
CA SER A 49 4.56 -4.11 -5.75
C SER A 49 3.39 -4.77 -5.02
N LEU A 50 3.67 -5.46 -3.90
CA LEU A 50 2.63 -6.08 -3.08
C LEU A 50 1.70 -5.04 -2.46
N VAL A 51 2.25 -3.96 -1.93
CA VAL A 51 1.45 -2.89 -1.34
C VAL A 51 0.55 -2.24 -2.38
N ASN A 52 1.07 -1.99 -3.59
CA ASN A 52 0.28 -1.43 -4.68
C ASN A 52 -0.89 -2.35 -5.07
N LEU A 53 -0.68 -3.66 -5.12
CA LEU A 53 -1.75 -4.62 -5.38
C LEU A 53 -2.84 -4.56 -4.31
N ILE A 54 -2.45 -4.49 -3.05
CA ILE A 54 -3.40 -4.39 -1.94
C ILE A 54 -4.22 -3.11 -2.03
N ILE A 55 -3.56 -2.00 -2.35
CA ILE A 55 -4.25 -0.70 -2.51
C ILE A 55 -5.26 -0.77 -3.66
N GLU A 56 -4.86 -1.32 -4.80
CA GLU A 56 -5.75 -1.45 -5.96
C GLU A 56 -6.96 -2.34 -5.66
N ASP A 57 -6.75 -3.46 -4.97
CA ASP A 57 -7.83 -4.35 -4.55
C ASP A 57 -8.83 -3.63 -3.65
N LYS A 58 -8.34 -2.89 -2.67
CA LYS A 58 -9.20 -2.14 -1.75
C LYS A 58 -10.00 -1.05 -2.47
N LYS A 59 -9.38 -0.36 -3.42
CA LYS A 59 -10.05 0.63 -4.25
C LYS A 59 -11.16 0.01 -5.11
N ALA A 60 -10.87 -1.16 -5.69
CA ALA A 60 -11.85 -1.90 -6.47
C ALA A 60 -13.05 -2.31 -5.62
N MET A 61 -12.80 -2.81 -4.41
CA MET A 61 -13.86 -3.17 -3.47
C MET A 61 -14.71 -1.97 -3.08
N LEU A 62 -14.10 -0.82 -2.82
CA LEU A 62 -14.82 0.41 -2.52
C LEU A 62 -15.71 0.84 -3.68
N ASN A 63 -15.25 0.70 -4.92
CA ASN A 63 -16.05 1.02 -6.09
C ASN A 63 -17.26 0.10 -6.23
N LEU A 64 -17.14 -1.17 -5.82
CA LEU A 64 -18.26 -2.09 -5.84
C LEU A 64 -19.32 -1.76 -4.79
N LEU A 65 -18.95 -1.07 -3.72
CA LEU A 65 -19.86 -0.67 -2.65
C LEU A 65 -20.62 0.64 -2.93
N LYS A 66 -20.26 1.35 -3.96
CA LYS A 66 -20.92 2.61 -4.33
C LYS A 66 -22.16 2.42 -5.16
#